data_50a63706cc1fd1616eda62b8561e10a1
#
_entry.id   50a63706cc1fd1616eda62b8561e10a1
#
_cell.length_a   1.000
_cell.length_b   1.000
_cell.length_c   1.000
_cell.angle_alpha   90.00
_cell.angle_beta   90.00
_cell.angle_gamma   90.00
#
_symmetry.space_group_name_H-M   'P 1'
#
loop_
_entity.id
_entity.type
_entity.pdbx_description
1 polymer ?
#
loop_
_entity_poly.entity_id
_entity_poly.type
_entity_poly.pdbx_seq_one_letter_code
_entity_poly.pdbx_strand_id
1 'polypeptide(L)'
;MGRDIPRRDFLNGFAVAVGGSLLSPHTQWFERFGLPHSPLDAETANSYYPPALTGMRGTTDAVMEVGHALRDGNTWSNPTPDSDSYDLIVVGGGISGLSSAYFFRKIAGPKAKILILENHDDFGGHARRNEFHTDRRMILGYGGTQSIAGPKLYSKQAKELLAELGVDVQRFYKYYDRNFETSNGLARSMFFDKKTFGADRLVPGIGKPSWPEFLAKTPLSPQVQKDLARLNTAKVDYLPHLSSWDKKVLLAKTSYKDYLLNYVKVSPDAIPVMQTETYGLYGVGIDAVPSGDLAGLGYPGFEGMDLSGPPGPGLGVEITKQDEGDEPYIFHFPDGNASIARLLVRSLVPASAPGNTMEDIVTAKLDYASLDNTSSPVRLRLNSTAIHARNVGDPAT
;
A
#
# COMPACT_ATOMS: atom_id res chain seq x y z
N MET A 1 22.66 -19.07 18.62
CA MET A 1 23.01 -19.95 17.49
C MET A 1 21.86 -19.90 16.49
N GLY A 2 21.90 -18.95 15.57
CA GLY A 2 20.98 -18.87 14.44
C GLY A 2 21.46 -19.86 13.38
N ARG A 3 20.69 -20.87 13.06
CA ARG A 3 20.93 -21.71 11.88
C ARG A 3 20.47 -20.91 10.66
N ASP A 4 21.40 -20.63 9.76
CA ASP A 4 21.07 -20.15 8.42
C ASP A 4 20.15 -21.23 7.78
N ILE A 5 18.95 -20.82 7.39
CA ILE A 5 18.03 -21.69 6.63
C ILE A 5 18.55 -21.66 5.18
N PRO A 6 19.13 -22.75 4.65
CA PRO A 6 19.60 -22.74 3.28
C PRO A 6 18.42 -22.60 2.31
N ARG A 7 18.66 -21.94 1.19
CA ARG A 7 17.67 -21.71 0.12
C ARG A 7 16.87 -22.96 -0.26
N ARG A 8 17.51 -24.12 -0.15
CA ARG A 8 16.92 -25.42 -0.42
C ARG A 8 15.85 -25.81 0.62
N ASP A 9 16.05 -25.47 1.90
CA ASP A 9 15.10 -25.80 2.98
C ASP A 9 13.91 -24.85 2.96
N PHE A 10 14.11 -23.60 2.52
CA PHE A 10 13.03 -22.66 2.25
C PHE A 10 12.15 -23.16 1.09
N LEU A 11 12.76 -23.59 -0.03
CA LEU A 11 12.05 -24.13 -1.18
C LEU A 11 11.37 -25.48 -0.86
N ASN A 12 11.98 -26.33 -0.05
CA ASN A 12 11.39 -27.58 0.37
C ASN A 12 10.23 -27.37 1.37
N GLY A 13 10.33 -26.39 2.27
CA GLY A 13 9.25 -25.98 3.15
C GLY A 13 8.05 -25.45 2.36
N PHE A 14 8.31 -24.67 1.33
CA PHE A 14 7.29 -24.17 0.40
C PHE A 14 6.67 -25.29 -0.44
N ALA A 15 7.49 -26.22 -0.95
CA ALA A 15 7.02 -27.40 -1.72
C ALA A 15 6.19 -28.36 -0.87
N VAL A 16 6.50 -28.53 0.42
CA VAL A 16 5.71 -29.33 1.36
C VAL A 16 4.38 -28.66 1.69
N ALA A 17 4.35 -27.33 1.82
CA ALA A 17 3.11 -26.59 2.02
C ALA A 17 2.20 -26.63 0.79
N VAL A 18 2.76 -26.52 -0.42
CA VAL A 18 2.03 -26.62 -1.69
C VAL A 18 1.67 -28.09 -2.02
N GLY A 19 2.59 -29.04 -1.79
CA GLY A 19 2.35 -30.47 -2.04
C GLY A 19 1.33 -31.09 -1.07
N GLY A 20 1.26 -30.60 0.17
CA GLY A 20 0.26 -31.02 1.14
C GLY A 20 -1.15 -30.58 0.77
N SER A 21 -1.30 -29.45 0.12
CA SER A 21 -2.59 -28.95 -0.38
C SER A 21 -3.09 -29.68 -1.63
N LEU A 22 -2.19 -30.27 -2.43
CA LEU A 22 -2.54 -30.98 -3.66
C LEU A 22 -2.94 -32.46 -3.42
N LEU A 23 -2.68 -33.02 -2.23
CA LEU A 23 -2.94 -34.42 -1.91
C LEU A 23 -4.18 -34.67 -1.04
N SER A 24 -4.91 -33.64 -0.65
CA SER A 24 -6.15 -33.78 0.10
C SER A 24 -7.35 -33.53 -0.84
N PRO A 25 -8.34 -34.43 -0.90
CA PRO A 25 -9.60 -34.11 -1.57
C PRO A 25 -10.23 -32.89 -0.90
N HIS A 26 -10.46 -31.84 -1.65
CA HIS A 26 -10.96 -30.53 -1.18
C HIS A 26 -12.20 -30.60 -0.26
N THR A 27 -13.01 -31.63 -0.38
CA THR A 27 -14.24 -31.86 0.41
C THR A 27 -13.99 -32.12 1.90
N GLN A 28 -12.91 -32.82 2.29
CA GLN A 28 -12.66 -33.15 3.70
C GLN A 28 -12.15 -31.96 4.54
N TRP A 29 -11.55 -30.97 3.92
CA TRP A 29 -11.11 -29.76 4.62
C TRP A 29 -12.28 -28.89 5.07
N PHE A 30 -13.24 -28.69 4.19
CA PHE A 30 -14.42 -27.88 4.48
C PHE A 30 -15.26 -28.48 5.61
N GLU A 31 -15.48 -29.81 5.60
CA GLU A 31 -16.21 -30.52 6.66
C GLU A 31 -15.49 -30.48 8.03
N ARG A 32 -14.17 -30.61 8.02
CA ARG A 32 -13.37 -30.66 9.26
C ARG A 32 -13.34 -29.33 10.00
N PHE A 33 -13.51 -28.21 9.31
CA PHE A 33 -13.50 -26.86 9.87
C PHE A 33 -14.87 -26.19 9.85
N GLY A 34 -15.93 -26.89 9.47
CA GLY A 34 -17.29 -26.33 9.39
C GLY A 34 -17.41 -25.20 8.37
N LEU A 35 -16.58 -25.22 7.33
CA LEU A 35 -16.61 -24.22 6.27
C LEU A 35 -17.63 -24.61 5.21
N PRO A 36 -18.36 -23.67 4.60
CA PRO A 36 -19.35 -23.94 3.57
C PRO A 36 -18.70 -24.51 2.29
N HIS A 37 -19.42 -25.37 1.60
CA HIS A 37 -18.93 -26.08 0.41
C HIS A 37 -18.78 -25.21 -0.84
N SER A 38 -19.39 -24.02 -0.84
CA SER A 38 -19.28 -23.03 -1.92
C SER A 38 -18.90 -21.67 -1.34
N PRO A 39 -17.99 -20.90 -1.98
CA PRO A 39 -17.72 -19.52 -1.59
C PRO A 39 -18.97 -18.64 -1.58
N LEU A 40 -19.92 -18.86 -2.50
CA LEU A 40 -21.19 -18.13 -2.55
C LEU A 40 -22.12 -18.49 -1.38
N ASP A 41 -22.16 -19.79 -0.99
CA ASP A 41 -22.89 -20.22 0.19
C ASP A 41 -22.29 -19.66 1.48
N ALA A 42 -20.96 -19.51 1.49
CA ALA A 42 -20.24 -18.87 2.60
C ALA A 42 -20.62 -17.43 2.77
N GLU A 43 -20.70 -16.67 1.68
CA GLU A 43 -20.98 -15.24 1.68
C GLU A 43 -22.38 -14.93 2.25
N THR A 44 -23.35 -15.82 2.03
CA THR A 44 -24.73 -15.67 2.55
C THR A 44 -24.89 -16.15 3.99
N ALA A 45 -23.91 -16.86 4.56
CA ALA A 45 -23.99 -17.34 5.94
C ALA A 45 -23.78 -16.20 6.94
N ASN A 46 -24.63 -16.09 7.97
CA ASN A 46 -24.53 -15.09 9.03
C ASN A 46 -23.19 -15.13 9.79
N SER A 47 -22.41 -16.23 9.67
CA SER A 47 -21.12 -16.41 10.29
C SER A 47 -19.94 -16.04 9.38
N TYR A 48 -20.19 -15.70 8.10
CA TYR A 48 -19.12 -15.37 7.17
C TYR A 48 -18.51 -13.99 7.49
N TYR A 49 -17.26 -14.00 7.92
CA TYR A 49 -16.55 -12.79 8.29
C TYR A 49 -15.07 -12.87 7.92
N PRO A 50 -14.72 -12.62 6.67
CA PRO A 50 -13.36 -12.76 6.13
C PRO A 50 -12.26 -12.08 6.94
N PRO A 51 -12.43 -10.87 7.49
CA PRO A 51 -11.35 -10.22 8.24
C PRO A 51 -10.79 -11.02 9.42
N ALA A 52 -11.60 -11.90 10.02
CA ALA A 52 -11.21 -12.74 11.15
C ALA A 52 -10.66 -14.12 10.73
N LEU A 53 -10.64 -14.44 9.44
CA LEU A 53 -10.07 -15.70 8.96
C LEU A 53 -8.55 -15.67 9.08
N THR A 54 -7.97 -16.78 9.53
CA THR A 54 -6.52 -16.96 9.67
C THR A 54 -5.90 -17.53 8.40
N GLY A 55 -4.58 -17.40 8.28
CA GLY A 55 -3.81 -17.91 7.15
C GLY A 55 -3.43 -16.82 6.14
N MET A 56 -2.91 -17.26 5.00
CA MET A 56 -2.54 -16.34 3.91
C MET A 56 -3.80 -15.87 3.21
N ARG A 57 -4.21 -14.67 3.55
CA ARG A 57 -5.32 -13.98 2.91
C ARG A 57 -4.77 -13.01 1.87
N GLY A 58 -5.11 -13.05 0.73
CA GLY A 58 -4.60 -12.24 -0.34
C GLY A 58 -4.88 -12.98 -1.61
N THR A 59 -3.85 -13.31 -2.33
CA THR A 59 -3.93 -14.16 -3.51
C THR A 59 -3.99 -15.62 -3.07
N THR A 60 -5.16 -16.22 -3.16
CA THR A 60 -5.40 -17.66 -2.90
C THR A 60 -5.44 -18.43 -4.21
N ASP A 61 -5.33 -19.76 -4.15
CA ASP A 61 -5.43 -20.60 -5.35
C ASP A 61 -6.78 -20.38 -6.07
N ALA A 62 -7.88 -20.28 -5.35
CA ALA A 62 -9.21 -20.02 -5.89
C ALA A 62 -9.29 -18.72 -6.70
N VAL A 63 -8.59 -17.67 -6.27
CA VAL A 63 -8.50 -16.38 -6.98
C VAL A 63 -7.73 -16.52 -8.30
N MET A 64 -6.71 -17.39 -8.32
CA MET A 64 -5.84 -17.61 -9.49
C MET A 64 -6.40 -18.62 -10.49
N GLU A 65 -7.13 -19.62 -10.01
CA GLU A 65 -7.63 -20.73 -10.83
C GLU A 65 -8.45 -20.28 -12.03
N VAL A 66 -9.38 -19.34 -11.85
CA VAL A 66 -10.22 -18.83 -12.95
C VAL A 66 -9.37 -18.12 -14.00
N GLY A 67 -8.44 -17.27 -13.57
CA GLY A 67 -7.52 -16.57 -14.47
C GLY A 67 -6.59 -17.53 -15.22
N HIS A 68 -6.06 -18.53 -14.53
CA HIS A 68 -5.21 -19.57 -15.14
C HIS A 68 -6.01 -20.44 -16.12
N ALA A 69 -7.21 -20.86 -15.73
CA ALA A 69 -8.09 -21.64 -16.60
C ALA A 69 -8.42 -20.88 -17.89
N LEU A 70 -8.72 -19.56 -17.80
CA LEU A 70 -8.96 -18.71 -18.96
C LEU A 70 -7.71 -18.62 -19.85
N ARG A 71 -6.54 -18.40 -19.29
CA ARG A 71 -5.26 -18.39 -20.01
C ARG A 71 -5.00 -19.70 -20.74
N ASP A 72 -5.32 -20.81 -20.10
CA ASP A 72 -5.05 -22.15 -20.61
C ASP A 72 -6.17 -22.65 -21.57
N GLY A 73 -7.07 -21.75 -21.98
CA GLY A 73 -8.07 -21.99 -23.03
C GLY A 73 -9.39 -22.58 -22.53
N ASN A 74 -9.65 -22.57 -21.23
CA ASN A 74 -10.94 -22.99 -20.70
C ASN A 74 -12.04 -22.02 -21.15
N THR A 75 -13.21 -22.57 -21.48
CA THR A 75 -14.38 -21.80 -21.88
C THR A 75 -15.59 -22.17 -21.01
N TRP A 76 -16.33 -21.14 -20.60
CA TRP A 76 -17.59 -21.32 -19.85
C TRP A 76 -18.75 -21.22 -20.85
N SER A 77 -19.16 -22.35 -21.42
CA SER A 77 -20.08 -22.42 -22.55
C SER A 77 -21.57 -22.27 -22.18
N ASN A 78 -21.92 -22.46 -20.91
CA ASN A 78 -23.31 -22.46 -20.46
C ASN A 78 -23.49 -21.53 -19.22
N PRO A 79 -23.40 -20.20 -19.40
CA PRO A 79 -23.63 -19.27 -18.30
C PRO A 79 -25.08 -19.33 -17.86
N THR A 80 -25.33 -19.34 -16.57
CA THR A 80 -26.68 -19.09 -16.03
C THR A 80 -26.95 -17.60 -16.11
N PRO A 81 -28.00 -17.16 -16.85
CA PRO A 81 -28.31 -15.75 -16.92
C PRO A 81 -28.68 -15.20 -15.54
N ASP A 82 -28.12 -14.06 -15.18
CA ASP A 82 -28.67 -13.24 -14.10
C ASP A 82 -29.98 -12.61 -14.62
N SER A 83 -31.04 -12.65 -13.83
CA SER A 83 -32.31 -12.04 -14.19
C SER A 83 -32.28 -10.52 -14.12
N ASP A 84 -31.31 -9.96 -13.47
CA ASP A 84 -31.16 -8.52 -13.26
C ASP A 84 -30.39 -7.84 -14.36
N SER A 85 -30.80 -6.62 -14.69
CA SER A 85 -30.02 -5.67 -15.47
C SER A 85 -29.52 -4.55 -14.56
N TYR A 86 -28.32 -4.06 -14.84
CA TYR A 86 -27.63 -3.05 -14.05
C TYR A 86 -27.31 -1.82 -14.90
N ASP A 87 -27.40 -0.62 -14.31
CA ASP A 87 -26.96 0.62 -14.94
C ASP A 87 -25.43 0.72 -14.99
N LEU A 88 -24.76 0.05 -14.03
CA LEU A 88 -23.30 -0.04 -13.95
C LEU A 88 -22.88 -1.38 -13.39
N ILE A 89 -21.87 -1.99 -14.03
CA ILE A 89 -21.12 -3.12 -13.47
C ILE A 89 -19.69 -2.64 -13.24
N VAL A 90 -19.21 -2.77 -12.00
CA VAL A 90 -17.84 -2.44 -11.59
C VAL A 90 -17.07 -3.74 -11.39
N VAL A 91 -15.91 -3.87 -12.02
CA VAL A 91 -15.00 -5.00 -11.83
C VAL A 91 -13.88 -4.59 -10.87
N GLY A 92 -13.89 -5.21 -9.69
CA GLY A 92 -12.96 -4.95 -8.59
C GLY A 92 -13.59 -4.14 -7.46
N GLY A 93 -13.59 -4.73 -6.25
CA GLY A 93 -14.09 -4.13 -5.00
C GLY A 93 -13.02 -3.37 -4.20
N GLY A 94 -11.92 -2.94 -4.82
CA GLY A 94 -10.93 -2.05 -4.22
C GLY A 94 -11.44 -0.61 -4.10
N ILE A 95 -10.66 0.27 -3.44
CA ILE A 95 -11.06 1.68 -3.24
C ILE A 95 -11.45 2.36 -4.56
N SER A 96 -10.73 2.09 -5.65
CA SER A 96 -11.01 2.66 -6.98
C SER A 96 -12.39 2.24 -7.49
N GLY A 97 -12.70 0.93 -7.47
CA GLY A 97 -14.00 0.42 -7.90
C GLY A 97 -15.15 0.90 -7.01
N LEU A 98 -14.96 0.84 -5.69
CA LEU A 98 -15.93 1.36 -4.72
C LEU A 98 -16.20 2.85 -4.92
N SER A 99 -15.15 3.65 -5.17
CA SER A 99 -15.29 5.08 -5.48
C SER A 99 -15.99 5.32 -6.80
N SER A 100 -15.73 4.49 -7.82
CA SER A 100 -16.43 4.58 -9.12
C SER A 100 -17.95 4.34 -8.94
N ALA A 101 -18.33 3.32 -8.18
CA ALA A 101 -19.72 3.07 -7.84
C ALA A 101 -20.35 4.23 -7.06
N TYR A 102 -19.60 4.80 -6.10
CA TYR A 102 -20.04 5.94 -5.30
C TYR A 102 -20.33 7.16 -6.17
N PHE A 103 -19.39 7.56 -7.01
CA PHE A 103 -19.55 8.74 -7.87
C PHE A 103 -20.62 8.51 -8.94
N PHE A 104 -20.72 7.31 -9.51
CA PHE A 104 -21.80 6.98 -10.44
C PHE A 104 -23.18 7.11 -9.78
N ARG A 105 -23.35 6.53 -8.59
CA ARG A 105 -24.61 6.66 -7.82
C ARG A 105 -24.93 8.12 -7.49
N LYS A 106 -23.93 8.94 -7.20
CA LYS A 106 -24.12 10.37 -6.92
C LYS A 106 -24.67 11.11 -8.14
N ILE A 107 -24.28 10.71 -9.35
CA ILE A 107 -24.72 11.33 -10.62
C ILE A 107 -26.05 10.73 -11.09
N ALA A 108 -26.15 9.41 -11.12
CA ALA A 108 -27.31 8.69 -11.67
C ALA A 108 -28.51 8.64 -10.70
N GLY A 109 -28.26 8.92 -9.41
CA GLY A 109 -29.28 8.94 -8.37
C GLY A 109 -29.34 7.66 -7.52
N PRO A 110 -30.09 7.72 -6.40
CA PRO A 110 -30.10 6.65 -5.39
C PRO A 110 -30.74 5.33 -5.85
N LYS A 111 -31.50 5.35 -6.95
CA LYS A 111 -32.14 4.17 -7.52
C LYS A 111 -31.32 3.45 -8.57
N ALA A 112 -30.16 4.00 -8.95
CA ALA A 112 -29.27 3.38 -9.93
C ALA A 112 -28.85 1.99 -9.46
N LYS A 113 -29.06 1.00 -10.33
CA LYS A 113 -28.70 -0.39 -10.07
C LYS A 113 -27.24 -0.63 -10.39
N ILE A 114 -26.44 -0.95 -9.37
CA ILE A 114 -24.99 -1.12 -9.48
C ILE A 114 -24.62 -2.50 -8.96
N LEU A 115 -23.85 -3.25 -9.75
CA LEU A 115 -23.22 -4.50 -9.33
C LEU A 115 -21.71 -4.31 -9.29
N ILE A 116 -21.10 -4.57 -8.14
CA ILE A 116 -19.66 -4.60 -7.96
C ILE A 116 -19.24 -6.06 -7.85
N LEU A 117 -18.34 -6.52 -8.73
CA LEU A 117 -17.80 -7.88 -8.73
C LEU A 117 -16.40 -7.84 -8.13
N GLU A 118 -16.17 -8.62 -7.09
CA GLU A 118 -14.85 -8.77 -6.46
C GLU A 118 -14.43 -10.23 -6.52
N ASN A 119 -13.23 -10.46 -7.06
CA ASN A 119 -12.67 -11.81 -7.23
C ASN A 119 -12.31 -12.47 -5.89
N HIS A 120 -11.97 -11.69 -4.88
CA HIS A 120 -11.55 -12.19 -3.58
C HIS A 120 -12.75 -12.42 -2.64
N ASP A 121 -12.44 -13.08 -1.53
CA ASP A 121 -13.35 -13.35 -0.42
C ASP A 121 -13.73 -12.11 0.41
N ASP A 122 -13.07 -10.98 0.14
CA ASP A 122 -13.24 -9.72 0.85
C ASP A 122 -13.00 -8.53 -0.08
N PHE A 123 -13.63 -7.42 0.21
CA PHE A 123 -13.47 -6.16 -0.52
C PHE A 123 -12.27 -5.34 0.02
N GLY A 124 -11.95 -4.24 -0.66
CA GLY A 124 -10.91 -3.29 -0.28
C GLY A 124 -9.64 -3.40 -1.13
N GLY A 125 -9.44 -4.50 -1.86
CA GLY A 125 -8.22 -4.71 -2.64
C GLY A 125 -6.97 -4.67 -1.74
N HIS A 126 -6.01 -3.78 -2.00
CA HIS A 126 -4.87 -3.56 -1.12
C HIS A 126 -5.26 -2.99 0.26
N ALA A 127 -6.42 -2.35 0.37
CA ALA A 127 -6.95 -1.75 1.60
C ALA A 127 -7.79 -2.74 2.42
N ARG A 128 -7.47 -4.02 2.41
CA ARG A 128 -8.07 -5.02 3.29
C ARG A 128 -7.41 -5.00 4.66
N ARG A 129 -8.08 -5.56 5.65
CA ARG A 129 -7.53 -5.70 7.00
C ARG A 129 -7.61 -7.14 7.50
N ASN A 130 -6.79 -7.45 8.50
CA ASN A 130 -6.89 -8.67 9.29
C ASN A 130 -7.30 -8.31 10.71
N GLU A 131 -8.16 -9.14 11.29
CA GLU A 131 -8.56 -9.04 12.68
C GLU A 131 -8.05 -10.26 13.44
N PHE A 132 -7.26 -10.01 14.49
CA PHE A 132 -6.77 -11.03 15.39
C PHE A 132 -7.52 -10.92 16.72
N HIS A 133 -8.27 -11.94 17.06
CA HIS A 133 -9.08 -11.95 18.28
C HIS A 133 -8.35 -12.72 19.36
N THR A 134 -8.12 -12.07 20.50
CA THR A 134 -7.65 -12.70 21.75
C THR A 134 -8.78 -12.67 22.76
N ASP A 135 -8.64 -13.40 23.88
CA ASP A 135 -9.66 -13.45 24.96
C ASP A 135 -10.03 -12.08 25.51
N ARG A 136 -9.22 -11.06 25.29
CA ARG A 136 -9.37 -9.73 25.90
C ARG A 136 -9.51 -8.58 24.91
N ARG A 137 -9.11 -8.73 23.66
CA ARG A 137 -9.09 -7.63 22.69
C ARG A 137 -9.04 -8.11 21.24
N MET A 138 -9.53 -7.25 20.36
CA MET A 138 -9.28 -7.31 18.92
C MET A 138 -8.01 -6.52 18.61
N ILE A 139 -7.13 -7.11 17.81
CA ILE A 139 -5.93 -6.48 17.26
C ILE A 139 -6.14 -6.35 15.76
N LEU A 140 -5.92 -5.16 15.22
CA LEU A 140 -6.06 -4.86 13.81
C LEU A 140 -4.70 -4.86 13.12
N GLY A 141 -4.63 -5.53 11.97
CA GLY A 141 -3.52 -5.42 11.03
C GLY A 141 -4.00 -4.83 9.72
N TYR A 142 -3.33 -3.82 9.20
CA TYR A 142 -3.63 -3.28 7.87
C TYR A 142 -3.02 -4.16 6.77
N GLY A 143 -3.57 -4.05 5.55
CA GLY A 143 -3.08 -4.75 4.37
C GLY A 143 -1.96 -3.98 3.64
N GLY A 144 -2.04 -3.88 2.31
CA GLY A 144 -1.01 -3.26 1.48
C GLY A 144 -1.00 -1.73 1.47
N THR A 145 -1.95 -1.04 2.12
CA THR A 145 -2.01 0.42 2.13
C THR A 145 -2.33 0.96 3.52
N GLN A 146 -1.41 1.75 4.05
CA GLN A 146 -1.48 2.27 5.41
C GLN A 146 -2.08 3.67 5.47
N SER A 147 -1.59 4.61 4.65
CA SER A 147 -1.73 6.03 4.92
C SER A 147 -2.57 6.77 3.89
N ILE A 148 -3.28 7.79 4.35
CA ILE A 148 -3.77 8.90 3.54
C ILE A 148 -2.58 9.85 3.40
N ALA A 149 -1.68 9.58 2.43
CA ALA A 149 -0.42 10.30 2.32
C ALA A 149 -0.63 11.69 1.70
N GLY A 150 -0.16 12.75 2.36
CA GLY A 150 -0.20 14.11 1.86
C GLY A 150 -1.61 14.61 1.50
N PRO A 151 -2.62 14.57 2.39
CA PRO A 151 -4.01 14.91 2.03
C PRO A 151 -4.18 16.33 1.50
N LYS A 152 -3.26 17.25 1.78
CA LYS A 152 -3.24 18.59 1.16
C LYS A 152 -3.09 18.54 -0.36
N LEU A 153 -2.37 17.55 -0.87
CA LEU A 153 -2.08 17.40 -2.31
C LEU A 153 -3.20 16.70 -3.08
N TYR A 154 -4.16 16.14 -2.39
CA TYR A 154 -5.27 15.42 -3.03
C TYR A 154 -6.08 16.35 -3.94
N SER A 155 -6.56 15.79 -5.04
CA SER A 155 -7.50 16.48 -5.93
C SER A 155 -8.75 16.94 -5.16
N LYS A 156 -9.44 17.93 -5.69
CA LYS A 156 -10.71 18.39 -5.12
C LYS A 156 -11.68 17.24 -4.89
N GLN A 157 -11.81 16.34 -5.86
CA GLN A 157 -12.71 15.18 -5.80
C GLN A 157 -12.33 14.22 -4.68
N ALA A 158 -11.04 13.93 -4.50
CA ALA A 158 -10.59 13.05 -3.43
C ALA A 158 -10.80 13.67 -2.03
N LYS A 159 -10.58 14.99 -1.88
CA LYS A 159 -10.86 15.72 -0.64
C LYS A 159 -12.36 15.72 -0.31
N GLU A 160 -13.20 15.99 -1.33
CA GLU A 160 -14.66 15.94 -1.18
C GLU A 160 -15.13 14.54 -0.80
N LEU A 161 -14.60 13.49 -1.42
CA LEU A 161 -14.93 12.11 -1.06
C LEU A 161 -14.62 11.80 0.40
N LEU A 162 -13.42 12.16 0.88
CA LEU A 162 -13.07 11.96 2.29
C LEU A 162 -14.04 12.69 3.22
N ALA A 163 -14.36 13.95 2.91
CA ALA A 163 -15.30 14.75 3.70
C ALA A 163 -16.72 14.15 3.69
N GLU A 164 -17.21 13.69 2.54
CA GLU A 164 -18.53 13.06 2.40
C GLU A 164 -18.62 11.71 3.13
N LEU A 165 -17.50 10.98 3.22
CA LEU A 165 -17.39 9.78 4.03
C LEU A 165 -17.24 10.07 5.54
N GLY A 166 -17.19 11.35 5.93
CA GLY A 166 -17.04 11.79 7.31
C GLY A 166 -15.61 11.71 7.84
N VAL A 167 -14.61 11.58 6.95
CA VAL A 167 -13.19 11.56 7.33
C VAL A 167 -12.68 12.98 7.50
N ASP A 168 -12.50 13.39 8.75
CA ASP A 168 -11.86 14.65 9.10
C ASP A 168 -10.37 14.41 9.39
N VAL A 169 -9.51 14.78 8.43
CA VAL A 169 -8.06 14.58 8.55
C VAL A 169 -7.44 15.36 9.71
N GLN A 170 -8.09 16.44 10.19
CA GLN A 170 -7.57 17.20 11.34
C GLN A 170 -7.66 16.42 12.65
N ARG A 171 -8.55 15.43 12.74
CA ARG A 171 -8.70 14.60 13.94
C ARG A 171 -7.50 13.68 14.16
N PHE A 172 -6.74 13.32 13.12
CA PHE A 172 -5.52 12.52 13.26
C PHE A 172 -4.45 13.24 14.10
N TYR A 173 -4.36 14.56 14.06
CA TYR A 173 -3.45 15.32 14.92
C TYR A 173 -3.71 15.09 16.41
N LYS A 174 -4.95 14.80 16.79
CA LYS A 174 -5.35 14.49 18.15
C LYS A 174 -5.13 13.03 18.50
N TYR A 175 -5.34 12.12 17.56
CA TYR A 175 -5.31 10.68 17.82
C TYR A 175 -3.91 10.09 17.70
N TYR A 176 -3.03 10.71 16.92
CA TYR A 176 -1.67 10.24 16.75
C TYR A 176 -0.75 10.72 17.88
N ASP A 177 -0.14 9.78 18.59
CA ASP A 177 0.85 10.11 19.63
C ASP A 177 2.19 10.51 18.99
N ARG A 178 2.37 11.81 18.78
CA ARG A 178 3.60 12.39 18.22
C ARG A 178 4.80 12.32 19.17
N ASN A 179 4.57 12.02 20.43
CA ASN A 179 5.61 11.96 21.45
C ASN A 179 5.96 10.52 21.84
N PHE A 180 5.37 9.51 21.16
CA PHE A 180 5.56 8.11 21.49
C PHE A 180 7.04 7.73 21.63
N GLU A 181 7.88 8.12 20.68
CA GLU A 181 9.32 7.82 20.72
C GLU A 181 9.98 8.48 21.92
N THR A 182 9.79 9.77 22.09
CA THR A 182 10.45 10.56 23.15
C THR A 182 9.94 10.20 24.55
N SER A 183 8.65 9.97 24.70
CA SER A 183 8.05 9.57 26.00
C SER A 183 8.49 8.17 26.45
N ASN A 184 8.88 7.31 25.51
CA ASN A 184 9.40 5.98 25.79
C ASN A 184 10.93 5.89 25.74
N GLY A 185 11.65 7.02 25.67
CA GLY A 185 13.12 7.05 25.62
C GLY A 185 13.70 6.43 24.33
N LEU A 186 12.91 6.39 23.25
CA LEU A 186 13.34 5.85 21.98
C LEU A 186 14.00 6.94 21.12
N ALA A 187 14.92 6.53 20.25
CA ALA A 187 15.55 7.39 19.27
C ALA A 187 15.75 6.65 17.96
N ARG A 188 15.60 7.38 16.85
CA ARG A 188 16.01 6.85 15.54
C ARG A 188 17.48 6.49 15.58
N SER A 189 17.82 5.28 15.14
CA SER A 189 19.15 4.72 15.24
C SER A 189 19.56 4.10 13.92
N MET A 190 20.87 4.09 13.63
CA MET A 190 21.45 3.37 12.50
C MET A 190 22.20 2.14 13.02
N PHE A 191 21.92 0.98 12.44
CA PHE A 191 22.62 -0.24 12.75
C PHE A 191 23.62 -0.56 11.63
N PHE A 192 24.87 -0.73 12.00
CA PHE A 192 25.95 -1.18 11.12
C PHE A 192 26.20 -2.66 11.39
N ASP A 193 26.07 -3.49 10.38
CA ASP A 193 26.32 -4.92 10.50
C ASP A 193 27.79 -5.26 10.28
N LYS A 194 28.26 -6.31 10.96
CA LYS A 194 29.65 -6.74 10.91
C LYS A 194 30.10 -7.17 9.51
N LYS A 195 29.21 -7.74 8.72
CA LYS A 195 29.56 -8.26 7.40
C LYS A 195 29.93 -7.12 6.44
N THR A 196 29.14 -6.04 6.49
CA THR A 196 29.32 -4.87 5.61
C THR A 196 30.33 -3.87 6.16
N PHE A 197 30.30 -3.64 7.49
CA PHE A 197 31.04 -2.54 8.13
C PHE A 197 32.14 -3.00 9.10
N GLY A 198 32.42 -4.29 9.18
CA GLY A 198 33.49 -4.87 10.01
C GLY A 198 33.12 -5.05 11.49
N ALA A 199 32.04 -4.42 11.98
CA ALA A 199 31.59 -4.52 13.37
C ALA A 199 30.08 -4.31 13.47
N ASP A 200 29.42 -5.07 14.37
CA ASP A 200 28.04 -4.80 14.74
C ASP A 200 28.01 -3.58 15.68
N ARG A 201 27.33 -2.53 15.26
CA ARG A 201 27.20 -1.31 16.05
C ARG A 201 25.86 -0.62 15.85
N LEU A 202 25.13 -0.39 16.92
CA LEU A 202 23.95 0.47 16.95
C LEU A 202 24.35 1.88 17.37
N VAL A 203 24.05 2.87 16.51
CA VAL A 203 24.37 4.28 16.77
C VAL A 203 23.04 5.06 16.83
N PRO A 204 22.60 5.48 18.03
CA PRO A 204 21.36 6.25 18.18
C PRO A 204 21.56 7.73 17.82
N GLY A 205 20.42 8.40 17.51
CA GLY A 205 20.39 9.83 17.27
C GLY A 205 20.94 10.23 15.90
N ILE A 206 20.39 9.62 14.81
CA ILE A 206 20.83 9.93 13.43
C ILE A 206 20.85 11.46 13.22
N GLY A 207 22.03 11.97 12.84
CA GLY A 207 22.28 13.39 12.57
C GLY A 207 22.22 14.31 13.80
N LYS A 208 22.16 13.76 15.03
CA LYS A 208 22.06 14.55 16.26
C LYS A 208 23.27 14.32 17.20
N PRO A 209 23.71 15.36 17.90
CA PRO A 209 23.30 16.75 17.81
C PRO A 209 23.68 17.42 16.48
N SER A 210 24.67 16.88 15.78
CA SER A 210 25.10 17.27 14.43
C SER A 210 25.53 16.04 13.63
N TRP A 211 25.56 16.16 12.31
CA TRP A 211 26.05 15.07 11.44
C TRP A 211 27.49 14.67 11.74
N PRO A 212 28.48 15.59 11.91
CA PRO A 212 29.83 15.19 12.27
C PRO A 212 29.91 14.42 13.59
N GLU A 213 29.19 14.87 14.63
CA GLU A 213 29.21 14.21 15.94
C GLU A 213 28.52 12.84 15.92
N PHE A 214 27.46 12.69 15.14
CA PHE A 214 26.80 11.40 14.92
C PHE A 214 27.75 10.44 14.19
N LEU A 215 28.32 10.88 13.07
CA LEU A 215 29.19 10.06 12.23
C LEU A 215 30.50 9.65 12.95
N ALA A 216 31.03 10.46 13.83
CA ALA A 216 32.19 10.12 14.64
C ALA A 216 31.95 8.89 15.55
N LYS A 217 30.73 8.53 15.84
CA LYS A 217 30.35 7.33 16.62
C LYS A 217 30.19 6.06 15.77
N THR A 218 30.19 6.20 14.44
CA THR A 218 30.00 5.09 13.50
C THR A 218 31.32 4.32 13.26
N PRO A 219 31.26 3.08 12.75
CA PRO A 219 32.44 2.32 12.37
C PRO A 219 32.99 2.71 10.98
N LEU A 220 32.58 3.84 10.44
CA LEU A 220 32.98 4.31 9.11
C LEU A 220 34.36 4.95 9.12
N SER A 221 35.06 4.89 7.98
CA SER A 221 36.36 5.56 7.83
C SER A 221 36.22 7.09 7.93
N PRO A 222 37.27 7.81 8.35
CA PRO A 222 37.23 9.27 8.44
C PRO A 222 36.83 9.97 7.13
N GLN A 223 37.24 9.41 5.98
CA GLN A 223 36.84 9.94 4.67
C GLN A 223 35.33 9.80 4.43
N VAL A 224 34.76 8.63 4.70
CA VAL A 224 33.33 8.39 4.56
C VAL A 224 32.51 9.27 5.51
N GLN A 225 32.96 9.40 6.77
CA GLN A 225 32.33 10.31 7.73
C GLN A 225 32.32 11.76 7.24
N LYS A 226 33.44 12.24 6.67
CA LYS A 226 33.53 13.60 6.08
C LYS A 226 32.57 13.76 4.88
N ASP A 227 32.54 12.78 3.98
CA ASP A 227 31.70 12.83 2.79
C ASP A 227 30.23 12.82 3.15
N LEU A 228 29.79 11.95 4.08
CA LEU A 228 28.41 11.89 4.53
C LEU A 228 28.00 13.15 5.33
N ALA A 229 28.92 13.71 6.13
CA ALA A 229 28.68 14.98 6.81
C ALA A 229 28.44 16.11 5.78
N ARG A 230 29.35 16.21 4.79
CA ARG A 230 29.22 17.19 3.69
C ARG A 230 27.93 17.00 2.92
N LEU A 231 27.60 15.77 2.54
CA LEU A 231 26.40 15.42 1.79
C LEU A 231 25.12 15.90 2.51
N ASN A 232 25.07 15.76 3.84
CA ASN A 232 23.88 16.09 4.63
C ASN A 232 23.84 17.55 5.14
N THR A 233 24.90 18.35 4.94
CA THR A 233 24.94 19.71 5.51
C THR A 233 25.28 20.79 4.49
N ALA A 234 25.94 20.43 3.38
CA ALA A 234 26.42 21.43 2.44
C ALA A 234 25.33 21.81 1.42
N LYS A 235 25.16 23.09 1.21
CA LYS A 235 24.29 23.65 0.16
C LYS A 235 25.12 23.95 -1.08
N VAL A 236 25.46 22.90 -1.84
CA VAL A 236 26.32 23.01 -3.03
C VAL A 236 25.51 22.70 -4.28
N ASP A 237 25.65 23.55 -5.29
CA ASP A 237 25.21 23.20 -6.64
C ASP A 237 26.31 22.37 -7.32
N TYR A 238 26.08 21.07 -7.43
CA TYR A 238 27.03 20.14 -8.05
C TYR A 238 26.97 20.15 -9.59
N LEU A 239 26.04 20.93 -10.18
CA LEU A 239 25.83 21.07 -11.62
C LEU A 239 25.75 22.56 -12.06
N PRO A 240 26.69 23.42 -11.62
CA PRO A 240 26.56 24.88 -11.75
C PRO A 240 26.54 25.39 -13.20
N HIS A 241 26.97 24.56 -14.16
CA HIS A 241 27.02 24.93 -15.58
C HIS A 241 25.73 24.59 -16.35
N LEU A 242 24.76 23.95 -15.71
CA LEU A 242 23.52 23.54 -16.33
C LEU A 242 22.36 24.47 -15.94
N SER A 243 21.44 24.68 -16.87
CA SER A 243 20.15 25.32 -16.57
C SER A 243 19.32 24.44 -15.61
N SER A 244 18.31 25.01 -14.93
CA SER A 244 17.39 24.24 -14.08
C SER A 244 16.74 23.07 -14.84
N TRP A 245 16.35 23.29 -16.10
CA TRP A 245 15.80 22.23 -16.95
C TRP A 245 16.83 21.13 -17.27
N ASP A 246 18.03 21.50 -17.71
CA ASP A 246 19.08 20.53 -18.06
C ASP A 246 19.53 19.70 -16.84
N LYS A 247 19.55 20.30 -15.65
CA LYS A 247 19.75 19.59 -14.37
C LYS A 247 18.69 18.51 -14.20
N LYS A 248 17.41 18.85 -14.36
CA LYS A 248 16.32 17.88 -14.22
C LYS A 248 16.40 16.76 -15.26
N VAL A 249 16.71 17.08 -16.50
CA VAL A 249 16.92 16.09 -17.57
C VAL A 249 18.08 15.14 -17.25
N LEU A 250 19.18 15.65 -16.72
CA LEU A 250 20.33 14.84 -16.31
C LEU A 250 19.95 13.95 -15.12
N LEU A 251 19.34 14.53 -14.08
CA LEU A 251 18.98 13.80 -12.85
C LEU A 251 17.93 12.71 -13.11
N ALA A 252 17.04 12.90 -14.07
CA ALA A 252 16.06 11.89 -14.47
C ALA A 252 16.70 10.65 -15.13
N LYS A 253 17.90 10.79 -15.70
CA LYS A 253 18.63 9.72 -16.43
C LYS A 253 19.81 9.14 -15.63
N THR A 254 20.07 9.69 -14.46
CA THR A 254 21.22 9.33 -13.62
C THR A 254 20.73 8.69 -12.34
N SER A 255 21.22 7.48 -12.02
CA SER A 255 20.92 6.87 -10.71
C SER A 255 21.49 7.73 -9.57
N TYR A 256 20.84 7.65 -8.39
CA TYR A 256 21.37 8.39 -7.25
C TYR A 256 22.79 7.95 -6.86
N LYS A 257 23.09 6.67 -6.98
CA LYS A 257 24.45 6.16 -6.81
C LYS A 257 25.43 6.84 -7.75
N ASP A 258 25.11 6.90 -9.05
CA ASP A 258 25.99 7.52 -10.04
C ASP A 258 26.11 9.02 -9.84
N TYR A 259 25.05 9.68 -9.42
CA TYR A 259 25.06 11.08 -9.03
C TYR A 259 26.03 11.33 -7.86
N LEU A 260 25.90 10.52 -6.80
CA LEU A 260 26.79 10.62 -5.64
C LEU A 260 28.28 10.42 -6.00
N LEU A 261 28.57 9.43 -6.84
CA LEU A 261 29.93 9.10 -7.24
C LEU A 261 30.51 10.10 -8.25
N ASN A 262 29.73 10.48 -9.27
CA ASN A 262 30.24 11.21 -10.43
C ASN A 262 30.15 12.73 -10.29
N TYR A 263 29.17 13.24 -9.54
CA TYR A 263 28.96 14.69 -9.38
C TYR A 263 29.24 15.17 -7.97
N VAL A 264 28.67 14.53 -6.96
CA VAL A 264 28.93 14.88 -5.56
C VAL A 264 30.36 14.48 -5.13
N LYS A 265 30.93 13.46 -5.79
CA LYS A 265 32.29 12.94 -5.51
C LYS A 265 32.42 12.41 -4.08
N VAL A 266 31.48 11.60 -3.62
CA VAL A 266 31.69 10.85 -2.38
C VAL A 266 32.58 9.65 -2.62
N SER A 267 33.28 9.19 -1.58
CA SER A 267 34.02 7.94 -1.63
C SER A 267 33.11 6.77 -2.00
N PRO A 268 33.53 5.83 -2.87
CA PRO A 268 32.79 4.60 -3.12
C PRO A 268 32.40 3.83 -1.86
N ASP A 269 33.22 3.91 -0.81
CA ASP A 269 32.97 3.27 0.48
C ASP A 269 31.79 3.89 1.26
N ALA A 270 31.28 5.05 0.83
CA ALA A 270 30.05 5.64 1.38
C ALA A 270 28.78 4.98 0.81
N ILE A 271 28.86 4.34 -0.36
CA ILE A 271 27.69 3.78 -1.04
C ILE A 271 27.00 2.69 -0.22
N PRO A 272 27.67 1.74 0.43
CA PRO A 272 27.01 0.73 1.25
C PRO A 272 26.10 1.31 2.35
N VAL A 273 26.42 2.51 2.87
CA VAL A 273 25.60 3.20 3.88
C VAL A 273 24.28 3.69 3.27
N MET A 274 24.33 4.13 2.02
CA MET A 274 23.18 4.74 1.31
C MET A 274 22.38 3.72 0.49
N GLN A 275 22.96 2.56 0.16
CA GLN A 275 22.42 1.62 -0.84
C GLN A 275 20.97 1.20 -0.58
N THR A 276 20.59 1.03 0.68
CA THR A 276 19.28 0.52 1.07
C THR A 276 18.25 1.61 1.39
N GLU A 277 18.61 2.88 1.33
CA GLU A 277 17.76 4.01 1.72
C GLU A 277 16.45 4.06 0.91
N THR A 278 16.45 3.56 -0.31
CA THR A 278 15.30 3.54 -1.22
C THR A 278 14.46 2.26 -1.17
N TYR A 279 14.89 1.24 -0.44
CA TYR A 279 14.18 -0.05 -0.40
C TYR A 279 12.75 0.05 0.10
N GLY A 280 12.52 0.89 1.10
CA GLY A 280 11.18 1.05 1.69
C GLY A 280 10.14 1.63 0.75
N LEU A 281 10.56 2.48 -0.18
CA LEU A 281 9.66 3.16 -1.10
C LEU A 281 9.66 2.54 -2.51
N TYR A 282 10.84 2.18 -3.01
CA TYR A 282 11.01 1.72 -4.40
C TYR A 282 11.22 0.21 -4.54
N GLY A 283 11.49 -0.51 -3.46
CA GLY A 283 11.83 -1.94 -3.50
C GLY A 283 13.21 -2.25 -4.11
N VAL A 284 13.96 -1.23 -4.52
CA VAL A 284 15.29 -1.31 -5.13
C VAL A 284 16.24 -0.30 -4.50
N GLY A 285 17.53 -0.49 -4.67
CA GLY A 285 18.56 0.38 -4.12
C GLY A 285 18.79 1.66 -4.91
N ILE A 286 19.63 2.54 -4.36
CA ILE A 286 19.97 3.84 -4.96
C ILE A 286 20.63 3.75 -6.34
N ASP A 287 21.09 2.59 -6.73
CA ASP A 287 21.66 2.31 -8.05
C ASP A 287 20.61 2.13 -9.15
N ALA A 288 19.36 1.97 -8.76
CA ALA A 288 18.23 1.77 -9.69
C ALA A 288 17.14 2.87 -9.60
N VAL A 289 17.34 3.89 -8.75
CA VAL A 289 16.39 5.00 -8.58
C VAL A 289 16.96 6.28 -9.19
N PRO A 290 16.21 7.01 -10.04
CA PRO A 290 16.65 8.28 -10.60
C PRO A 290 16.90 9.34 -9.54
N SER A 291 17.99 10.09 -9.68
CA SER A 291 18.34 11.17 -8.76
C SER A 291 17.28 12.26 -8.68
N GLY A 292 16.55 12.49 -9.78
CA GLY A 292 15.46 13.47 -9.83
C GLY A 292 14.31 13.14 -8.87
N ASP A 293 13.92 11.86 -8.79
CA ASP A 293 12.90 11.41 -7.83
C ASP A 293 13.36 11.66 -6.39
N LEU A 294 14.62 11.35 -6.09
CA LEU A 294 15.16 11.52 -4.74
C LEU A 294 15.36 12.99 -4.36
N ALA A 295 15.66 13.85 -5.34
CA ALA A 295 15.67 15.30 -5.12
C ALA A 295 14.28 15.79 -4.70
N GLY A 296 13.23 15.36 -5.39
CA GLY A 296 11.83 15.65 -5.04
C GLY A 296 11.45 15.17 -3.63
N LEU A 297 11.93 14.00 -3.22
CA LEU A 297 11.71 13.43 -1.89
C LEU A 297 12.61 14.05 -0.80
N GLY A 298 13.48 15.00 -1.15
CA GLY A 298 14.37 15.69 -0.21
C GLY A 298 15.50 14.85 0.32
N TYR A 299 15.97 13.89 -0.46
CA TYR A 299 17.23 13.22 -0.16
C TYR A 299 18.40 14.21 -0.21
N PRO A 300 19.52 13.96 0.52
CA PRO A 300 20.59 14.94 0.63
C PRO A 300 21.38 15.09 -0.68
N GLY A 301 22.04 16.26 -0.83
CA GLY A 301 22.93 16.57 -1.94
C GLY A 301 22.30 17.40 -3.06
N PHE A 302 21.09 17.92 -2.86
CA PHE A 302 20.39 18.76 -3.84
C PHE A 302 20.06 20.17 -3.31
N GLU A 303 20.30 20.45 -2.05
CA GLU A 303 19.88 21.67 -1.34
C GLU A 303 20.49 22.98 -1.90
N GLY A 304 21.58 22.89 -2.66
CA GLY A 304 22.22 24.02 -3.33
C GLY A 304 21.80 24.22 -4.78
N MET A 305 20.99 23.31 -5.33
CA MET A 305 20.59 23.36 -6.75
C MET A 305 19.32 24.15 -6.96
N ASP A 306 19.28 24.96 -8.00
CA ASP A 306 18.03 25.47 -8.56
C ASP A 306 17.39 24.37 -9.42
N LEU A 307 16.30 23.80 -8.91
CA LEU A 307 15.44 22.84 -9.61
C LEU A 307 14.01 23.41 -9.79
N SER A 308 13.88 24.74 -9.81
CA SER A 308 12.61 25.45 -10.00
C SER A 308 12.00 25.24 -11.41
N GLY A 309 10.72 25.59 -11.56
CA GLY A 309 9.98 25.48 -12.84
C GLY A 309 9.28 24.13 -13.02
N PRO A 310 8.83 23.82 -14.25
CA PRO A 310 8.04 22.62 -14.52
C PRO A 310 8.80 21.35 -14.17
N PRO A 311 8.08 20.26 -13.85
CA PRO A 311 8.67 18.98 -13.49
C PRO A 311 9.60 18.45 -14.59
N GLY A 312 10.60 17.67 -14.19
CA GLY A 312 11.53 17.00 -15.10
C GLY A 312 10.85 15.84 -15.87
N PRO A 313 11.45 15.40 -16.98
CA PRO A 313 10.89 14.33 -17.76
C PRO A 313 11.00 12.98 -17.04
N GLY A 314 9.94 12.18 -17.09
CA GLY A 314 9.94 10.80 -16.63
C GLY A 314 10.06 10.61 -15.11
N LEU A 315 9.83 11.65 -14.32
CA LEU A 315 9.82 11.53 -12.86
C LEU A 315 8.53 10.85 -12.40
N GLY A 316 8.66 9.82 -11.57
CA GLY A 316 7.53 9.10 -11.00
C GLY A 316 6.90 9.82 -9.81
N VAL A 317 7.68 10.63 -9.09
CA VAL A 317 7.24 11.36 -7.88
C VAL A 317 7.62 12.83 -8.02
N GLU A 318 6.64 13.67 -8.26
CA GLU A 318 6.80 15.12 -8.35
C GLU A 318 6.46 15.84 -7.05
N ILE A 319 6.44 15.13 -5.96
CA ILE A 319 6.20 15.72 -4.65
C ILE A 319 7.48 16.43 -4.24
N THR A 320 7.51 17.75 -4.44
CA THR A 320 8.56 18.58 -3.83
C THR A 320 8.23 18.80 -2.37
N LYS A 321 9.25 18.95 -1.52
CA LYS A 321 9.04 19.35 -0.12
C LYS A 321 8.21 20.63 0.03
N GLN A 322 8.21 21.50 -0.98
CA GLN A 322 7.40 22.71 -1.01
C GLN A 322 5.92 22.43 -1.20
N ASP A 323 5.56 21.36 -1.94
CA ASP A 323 4.18 20.98 -2.21
C ASP A 323 3.56 20.22 -1.03
N GLU A 324 4.34 19.39 -0.35
CA GLU A 324 3.90 18.69 0.88
C GLU A 324 3.73 19.65 2.05
N GLY A 325 4.49 20.76 2.08
CA GLY A 325 4.58 21.64 3.23
C GLY A 325 5.10 20.89 4.45
N ASP A 326 4.74 21.38 5.65
CA ASP A 326 5.08 20.74 6.93
C ASP A 326 4.06 19.67 7.36
N GLU A 327 3.35 19.05 6.41
CA GLU A 327 2.32 18.07 6.73
C GLU A 327 2.96 16.78 7.29
N PRO A 328 2.67 16.39 8.54
CA PRO A 328 3.31 15.22 9.13
C PRO A 328 2.71 13.93 8.57
N TYR A 329 3.49 12.86 8.56
CA TYR A 329 3.05 11.52 8.17
C TYR A 329 2.29 10.83 9.34
N ILE A 330 1.05 11.26 9.59
CA ILE A 330 0.22 10.79 10.71
C ILE A 330 -1.19 10.35 10.28
N PHE A 331 -1.56 10.56 9.02
CA PHE A 331 -2.93 10.36 8.57
C PHE A 331 -3.19 8.90 8.22
N HIS A 332 -3.47 8.07 9.21
CA HIS A 332 -3.87 6.69 9.00
C HIS A 332 -4.78 6.17 10.11
N PHE A 333 -5.69 5.31 9.72
CA PHE A 333 -6.51 4.54 10.66
C PHE A 333 -5.69 3.39 11.26
N PRO A 334 -6.12 2.82 12.40
CA PRO A 334 -5.48 1.64 12.99
C PRO A 334 -5.39 0.44 12.03
N ASP A 335 -6.34 0.32 11.09
CA ASP A 335 -6.40 -0.70 10.04
C ASP A 335 -5.97 -0.16 8.67
N GLY A 336 -5.27 0.97 8.63
CA GLY A 336 -4.87 1.64 7.39
C GLY A 336 -6.06 2.09 6.56
N ASN A 337 -5.92 2.11 5.25
CA ASN A 337 -7.00 2.53 4.34
C ASN A 337 -8.17 1.52 4.25
N ALA A 338 -8.13 0.42 5.00
CA ALA A 338 -9.28 -0.48 5.12
C ALA A 338 -10.51 0.26 5.66
N SER A 339 -10.34 1.20 6.61
CA SER A 339 -11.46 2.05 7.07
C SER A 339 -12.06 2.89 5.95
N ILE A 340 -11.26 3.37 4.99
CA ILE A 340 -11.80 4.09 3.80
C ILE A 340 -12.67 3.16 2.94
N ALA A 341 -12.18 1.94 2.65
CA ALA A 341 -12.96 0.96 1.90
C ALA A 341 -14.26 0.60 2.62
N ARG A 342 -14.21 0.43 3.95
CA ARG A 342 -15.37 0.12 4.79
C ARG A 342 -16.38 1.27 4.85
N LEU A 343 -15.93 2.51 4.89
CA LEU A 343 -16.77 3.71 4.80
C LEU A 343 -17.48 3.80 3.44
N LEU A 344 -16.77 3.50 2.34
CA LEU A 344 -17.35 3.43 1.01
C LEU A 344 -18.43 2.34 0.93
N VAL A 345 -18.14 1.14 1.43
CA VAL A 345 -19.12 0.04 1.45
C VAL A 345 -20.33 0.40 2.30
N ARG A 346 -20.15 0.97 3.51
CA ARG A 346 -21.25 1.46 4.35
C ARG A 346 -22.08 2.52 3.64
N SER A 347 -21.48 3.42 2.88
CA SER A 347 -22.19 4.43 2.11
C SER A 347 -22.99 3.83 0.95
N LEU A 348 -22.45 2.82 0.28
CA LEU A 348 -23.06 2.15 -0.88
C LEU A 348 -24.15 1.14 -0.45
N VAL A 349 -23.89 0.39 0.62
CA VAL A 349 -24.75 -0.65 1.20
C VAL A 349 -24.94 -0.35 2.70
N PRO A 350 -25.81 0.58 3.08
CA PRO A 350 -25.93 1.03 4.49
C PRO A 350 -26.27 -0.08 5.49
N ALA A 351 -26.93 -1.14 5.05
CA ALA A 351 -27.25 -2.29 5.89
C ALA A 351 -26.00 -3.09 6.31
N SER A 352 -24.87 -2.90 5.63
CA SER A 352 -23.66 -3.69 5.87
C SER A 352 -22.91 -3.33 7.16
N ALA A 353 -23.06 -2.11 7.68
CA ALA A 353 -22.33 -1.71 8.88
C ALA A 353 -23.13 -0.71 9.74
N PRO A 354 -23.12 -0.89 11.06
CA PRO A 354 -23.70 0.08 11.98
C PRO A 354 -22.83 1.35 12.07
N GLY A 355 -23.43 2.40 12.67
CA GLY A 355 -22.73 3.66 12.94
C GLY A 355 -22.71 4.63 11.76
N ASN A 356 -22.04 5.77 11.95
CA ASN A 356 -22.03 6.85 10.95
C ASN A 356 -20.77 7.75 11.04
N THR A 357 -19.75 7.37 11.83
CA THR A 357 -18.54 8.16 12.03
C THR A 357 -17.31 7.46 11.45
N MET A 358 -16.20 8.21 11.37
CA MET A 358 -14.91 7.66 10.99
C MET A 358 -14.28 6.79 12.09
N GLU A 359 -14.71 6.94 13.33
CA GLU A 359 -14.20 6.16 14.46
C GLU A 359 -14.91 4.82 14.59
N ASP A 360 -16.24 4.82 14.52
CA ASP A 360 -17.01 3.61 14.73
C ASP A 360 -16.75 2.56 13.63
N ILE A 361 -16.47 2.99 12.41
CA ILE A 361 -16.17 2.07 11.30
C ILE A 361 -14.94 1.20 11.57
N VAL A 362 -13.98 1.69 12.37
CA VAL A 362 -12.76 0.95 12.72
C VAL A 362 -13.07 -0.34 13.46
N THR A 363 -14.05 -0.30 14.36
CA THR A 363 -14.43 -1.45 15.20
C THR A 363 -15.77 -2.08 14.82
N ALA A 364 -16.51 -1.49 13.88
CA ALA A 364 -17.77 -2.03 13.40
C ALA A 364 -17.59 -3.44 12.83
N LYS A 365 -18.44 -4.38 13.22
CA LYS A 365 -18.54 -5.67 12.55
C LYS A 365 -19.47 -5.53 11.36
N LEU A 366 -18.95 -5.76 10.15
CA LEU A 366 -19.73 -5.70 8.93
C LEU A 366 -20.57 -6.97 8.78
N ASP A 367 -21.78 -6.79 8.30
CA ASP A 367 -22.67 -7.88 7.85
C ASP A 367 -22.42 -8.18 6.38
N TYR A 368 -21.63 -9.21 6.12
CA TYR A 368 -21.30 -9.64 4.76
C TYR A 368 -22.49 -10.24 4.02
N ALA A 369 -23.46 -10.81 4.72
CA ALA A 369 -24.68 -11.35 4.10
C ALA A 369 -25.54 -10.26 3.44
N SER A 370 -25.42 -9.02 3.88
CA SER A 370 -26.14 -7.87 3.30
C SER A 370 -25.51 -7.31 2.02
N LEU A 371 -24.29 -7.69 1.67
CA LEU A 371 -23.53 -7.08 0.58
C LEU A 371 -24.15 -7.35 -0.80
N ASP A 372 -24.60 -8.58 -1.07
CA ASP A 372 -25.23 -8.98 -2.35
C ASP A 372 -26.75 -9.21 -2.21
N ASN A 373 -27.42 -8.37 -1.43
CA ASN A 373 -28.86 -8.47 -1.25
C ASN A 373 -29.61 -7.99 -2.51
N THR A 374 -30.46 -8.84 -3.08
CA THR A 374 -31.23 -8.57 -4.31
C THR A 374 -32.21 -7.41 -4.21
N SER A 375 -32.61 -7.03 -2.99
CA SER A 375 -33.48 -5.85 -2.77
C SER A 375 -32.67 -4.53 -2.74
N SER A 376 -31.35 -4.59 -2.68
CA SER A 376 -30.49 -3.40 -2.65
C SER A 376 -30.22 -2.90 -4.08
N PRO A 377 -30.28 -1.58 -4.34
CA PRO A 377 -29.91 -1.03 -5.63
C PRO A 377 -28.39 -1.16 -5.88
N VAL A 378 -27.57 -1.20 -4.84
CA VAL A 378 -26.12 -1.46 -4.97
C VAL A 378 -25.82 -2.79 -4.34
N ARG A 379 -25.17 -3.65 -5.09
CA ARG A 379 -24.77 -5.00 -4.67
C ARG A 379 -23.25 -5.16 -4.82
N LEU A 380 -22.64 -5.76 -3.84
CA LEU A 380 -21.22 -6.12 -3.85
C LEU A 380 -21.12 -7.64 -3.73
N ARG A 381 -20.79 -8.29 -4.84
CA ARG A 381 -20.65 -9.74 -4.94
C ARG A 381 -19.18 -10.12 -4.85
N LEU A 382 -18.82 -10.81 -3.79
CA LEU A 382 -17.48 -11.35 -3.55
C LEU A 382 -17.31 -12.69 -4.30
N ASN A 383 -16.10 -13.23 -4.29
CA ASN A 383 -15.74 -14.51 -4.92
C ASN A 383 -16.23 -14.62 -6.39
N SER A 384 -16.23 -13.51 -7.12
CA SER A 384 -16.83 -13.40 -8.45
C SER A 384 -15.87 -12.77 -9.43
N THR A 385 -15.32 -13.58 -10.34
CA THR A 385 -14.35 -13.15 -11.35
C THR A 385 -15.06 -12.79 -12.65
N ALA A 386 -14.84 -11.56 -13.14
CA ALA A 386 -15.26 -11.16 -14.47
C ALA A 386 -14.30 -11.76 -15.51
N ILE A 387 -14.80 -12.66 -16.35
CA ILE A 387 -14.01 -13.38 -17.35
C ILE A 387 -14.19 -12.85 -18.78
N HIS A 388 -15.31 -12.17 -19.03
CA HIS A 388 -15.62 -11.67 -20.37
C HIS A 388 -16.53 -10.43 -20.30
N ALA A 389 -16.23 -9.47 -21.16
CA ALA A 389 -17.11 -8.32 -21.42
C ALA A 389 -17.22 -8.12 -22.93
N ARG A 390 -18.42 -7.90 -23.43
CA ARG A 390 -18.66 -7.65 -24.86
C ARG A 390 -19.75 -6.61 -25.05
N ASN A 391 -19.61 -5.83 -26.10
CA ASN A 391 -20.70 -4.95 -26.54
C ASN A 391 -21.77 -5.79 -27.24
N VAL A 392 -23.02 -5.45 -26.97
CA VAL A 392 -24.21 -6.03 -27.61
C VAL A 392 -24.94 -4.91 -28.30
N GLY A 393 -25.11 -5.01 -29.64
CA GLY A 393 -25.68 -3.95 -30.45
C GLY A 393 -24.66 -3.07 -31.15
N ASP A 394 -25.13 -2.03 -31.82
CA ASP A 394 -24.26 -1.04 -32.47
C ASP A 394 -23.60 -0.16 -31.40
N PRO A 395 -22.25 -0.06 -31.33
CA PRO A 395 -21.58 0.82 -30.37
C PRO A 395 -21.90 2.31 -30.57
N ALA A 396 -22.55 2.69 -31.66
CA ALA A 396 -22.98 4.06 -31.96
C ALA A 396 -24.40 4.39 -31.47
N THR A 397 -25.12 3.43 -30.90
CA THR A 397 -26.45 3.59 -30.31
C THR A 397 -26.40 3.32 -28.80
#